data_b5f4707dd6d82ae71b4e017960f1b5cc
#
_entry.id   b5f4707dd6d82ae71b4e017960f1b5cc
#
_cell.length_a   1.000
_cell.length_b   1.000
_cell.length_c   1.000
_cell.angle_alpha   90.00
_cell.angle_beta   90.00
_cell.angle_gamma   90.00
#
_symmetry.space_group_name_H-M   'P 1'
#
loop_
_entity.id
_entity.type
_entity.pdbx_description
1 polymer ?
#
loop_
_entity_poly.entity_id
_entity_poly.type
_entity_poly.pdbx_seq_one_letter_code
_entity_poly.pdbx_strand_id
1 'polypeptide(L)'
;MNKVAIYPGTFDPITFGHIDVIKKALKLFDKVIVGLSDGNNKTYLFDAEERMNIVKKALFSDLKLNKKKIEIVTFKSLTTDLCKKHKSTIILRGLRAVSDFEYEFQLAGMNRKLNNKIETLFLMSDVENQIISSKFV
;
A
#
# COMPACT_ATOMS: atom_id res chain seq x y z
N MET A 1 17.74 7.35 12.71
CA MET A 1 16.93 7.84 11.58
C MET A 1 15.69 6.97 11.39
N ASN A 2 14.55 7.59 11.22
CA ASN A 2 13.32 6.85 10.98
C ASN A 2 13.26 6.35 9.55
N LYS A 3 13.02 5.06 9.39
CA LYS A 3 12.77 4.46 8.08
C LYS A 3 11.27 4.50 7.82
N VAL A 4 10.89 5.30 6.83
CA VAL A 4 9.50 5.51 6.45
C VAL A 4 9.25 4.88 5.08
N ALA A 5 8.20 4.09 4.96
CA ALA A 5 7.79 3.49 3.70
C ALA A 5 6.40 3.98 3.32
N ILE A 6 6.17 4.13 2.02
CA ILE A 6 4.88 4.52 1.46
C ILE A 6 4.22 3.27 0.88
N TYR A 7 3.01 2.99 1.29
CA TYR A 7 2.22 1.90 0.71
C TYR A 7 1.02 2.50 -0.01
N PRO A 8 1.13 2.74 -1.32
CA PRO A 8 0.06 3.33 -2.09
C PRO A 8 -0.89 2.27 -2.63
N GLY A 9 -2.13 2.63 -2.78
CA GLY A 9 -3.10 1.74 -3.40
C GLY A 9 -4.47 2.38 -3.42
N THR A 10 -5.41 1.67 -4.03
CA THR A 10 -6.80 2.12 -4.08
C THR A 10 -7.52 1.81 -2.77
N PHE A 11 -7.26 0.63 -2.20
CA PHE A 11 -7.90 0.15 -0.96
C PHE A 11 -9.43 0.29 -1.03
N ASP A 12 -10.03 -0.36 -2.01
CA ASP A 12 -11.45 -0.18 -2.33
C ASP A 12 -12.21 -1.51 -2.34
N PRO A 13 -12.39 -2.16 -1.19
CA PRO A 13 -11.89 -1.83 0.16
C PRO A 13 -10.53 -2.49 0.45
N ILE A 14 -10.01 -2.24 1.63
CA ILE A 14 -8.81 -2.92 2.13
C ILE A 14 -9.11 -4.42 2.28
N THR A 15 -8.13 -5.25 1.96
CA THR A 15 -8.25 -6.71 2.01
C THR A 15 -7.26 -7.32 2.99
N PHE A 16 -7.41 -8.61 3.28
CA PHE A 16 -6.43 -9.33 4.11
C PHE A 16 -5.04 -9.31 3.51
N GLY A 17 -4.93 -9.33 2.17
CA GLY A 17 -3.65 -9.21 1.50
C GLY A 17 -2.97 -7.87 1.79
N HIS A 18 -3.72 -6.78 1.75
CA HIS A 18 -3.22 -5.47 2.14
C HIS A 18 -2.76 -5.45 3.59
N ILE A 19 -3.55 -6.03 4.46
CA ILE A 19 -3.25 -6.09 5.90
C ILE A 19 -1.96 -6.88 6.15
N ASP A 20 -1.77 -7.99 5.47
CA ASP A 20 -0.53 -8.78 5.58
C ASP A 20 0.70 -7.96 5.19
N VAL A 21 0.61 -7.21 4.11
CA VAL A 21 1.71 -6.35 3.66
C VAL A 21 2.01 -5.29 4.71
N ILE A 22 0.98 -4.65 5.25
CA ILE A 22 1.16 -3.63 6.29
C ILE A 22 1.80 -4.22 7.53
N LYS A 23 1.35 -5.38 7.99
CA LYS A 23 1.94 -6.04 9.16
C LYS A 23 3.41 -6.38 8.94
N LYS A 24 3.75 -6.89 7.77
CA LYS A 24 5.14 -7.21 7.44
C LYS A 24 5.98 -5.95 7.37
N ALA A 25 5.43 -4.89 6.80
CA ALA A 25 6.12 -3.60 6.69
C ALA A 25 6.40 -2.99 8.07
N LEU A 26 5.50 -3.16 9.02
CA LEU A 26 5.70 -2.65 10.38
C LEU A 26 6.87 -3.31 11.10
N LYS A 27 7.29 -4.49 10.67
CA LYS A 27 8.47 -5.16 11.21
C LYS A 27 9.76 -4.65 10.59
N LEU A 28 9.68 -4.05 9.40
CA LEU A 28 10.85 -3.60 8.64
C LEU A 28 11.09 -2.10 8.74
N PHE A 29 10.05 -1.33 8.96
CA PHE A 29 10.10 0.13 8.92
C PHE A 29 9.58 0.72 10.21
N ASP A 30 10.08 1.90 10.53
CA ASP A 30 9.65 2.62 11.74
C ASP A 30 8.26 3.21 11.55
N LYS A 31 7.92 3.57 10.32
CA LYS A 31 6.62 4.14 10.01
C LYS A 31 6.18 3.72 8.61
N VAL A 32 4.89 3.43 8.47
CA VAL A 32 4.27 3.10 7.20
C VAL A 32 3.17 4.12 6.92
N ILE A 33 3.24 4.74 5.75
CA ILE A 33 2.20 5.66 5.30
C ILE A 33 1.34 4.95 4.27
N VAL A 34 0.09 4.72 4.63
CA VAL A 34 -0.88 4.08 3.75
C VAL A 34 -1.54 5.17 2.94
N GLY A 35 -1.24 5.21 1.64
CA GLY A 35 -1.74 6.24 0.75
C GLY A 35 -2.90 5.73 -0.09
N LEU A 36 -4.09 6.29 0.11
CA LEU A 36 -5.27 5.95 -0.67
C LEU A 36 -5.31 6.85 -1.90
N SER A 37 -5.17 6.25 -3.08
CA SER A 37 -5.25 7.03 -4.31
C SER A 37 -6.71 7.45 -4.57
N ASP A 38 -6.89 8.70 -4.99
CA ASP A 38 -8.20 9.28 -5.23
C ASP A 38 -8.18 10.09 -6.53
N GLY A 39 -7.94 9.39 -7.64
CA GLY A 39 -7.88 10.02 -8.96
C GLY A 39 -9.26 10.28 -9.54
N ASN A 40 -9.38 11.36 -10.28
CA ASN A 40 -10.67 11.79 -10.84
C ASN A 40 -11.21 10.90 -11.95
N ASN A 41 -10.35 10.12 -12.60
CA ASN A 41 -10.72 9.32 -13.76
C ASN A 41 -11.03 7.86 -13.46
N LYS A 42 -11.13 7.51 -12.19
CA LYS A 42 -11.42 6.13 -11.77
C LYS A 42 -12.78 6.03 -11.13
N THR A 43 -13.43 4.89 -11.37
CA THR A 43 -14.68 4.56 -10.70
C THR A 43 -14.34 3.75 -9.46
N TYR A 44 -14.73 4.25 -8.30
CA TYR A 44 -14.49 3.58 -7.02
C TYR A 44 -15.78 2.97 -6.49
N LEU A 45 -15.65 1.84 -5.82
CA LEU A 45 -16.78 1.21 -5.12
C LEU A 45 -17.21 2.07 -3.93
N PHE A 46 -16.23 2.59 -3.19
CA PHE A 46 -16.45 3.49 -2.07
C PHE A 46 -15.72 4.82 -2.33
N ASP A 47 -16.28 5.92 -1.87
CA ASP A 47 -15.59 7.20 -1.98
C ASP A 47 -14.36 7.25 -1.05
N ALA A 48 -13.56 8.31 -1.18
CA ALA A 48 -12.31 8.41 -0.42
C ALA A 48 -12.54 8.41 1.09
N GLU A 49 -13.58 9.11 1.55
CA GLU A 49 -13.89 9.17 2.98
C GLU A 49 -14.30 7.80 3.51
N GLU A 50 -15.15 7.10 2.78
CA GLU A 50 -15.58 5.75 3.15
C GLU A 50 -14.40 4.79 3.18
N ARG A 51 -13.55 4.82 2.17
CA ARG A 51 -12.35 3.97 2.11
C ARG A 51 -11.42 4.26 3.29
N MET A 52 -11.21 5.54 3.60
CA MET A 52 -10.40 5.95 4.74
C MET A 52 -10.98 5.39 6.05
N ASN A 53 -12.29 5.50 6.24
CA ASN A 53 -12.94 5.01 7.44
C ASN A 53 -12.85 3.50 7.58
N ILE A 54 -12.99 2.76 6.47
CA ILE A 54 -12.86 1.30 6.48
C ILE A 54 -11.43 0.90 6.84
N VAL A 55 -10.44 1.56 6.27
CA VAL A 55 -9.03 1.28 6.58
C VAL A 55 -8.73 1.55 8.05
N LYS A 56 -9.17 2.70 8.57
CA LYS A 56 -8.96 3.05 9.98
C LYS A 56 -9.61 2.05 10.91
N LYS A 57 -10.84 1.64 10.59
CA LYS A 57 -11.53 0.64 11.40
C LYS A 57 -10.77 -0.68 11.41
N ALA A 58 -10.36 -1.15 10.24
CA ALA A 58 -9.66 -2.43 10.13
C ALA A 58 -8.34 -2.40 10.89
N LEU A 59 -7.53 -1.37 10.69
CA LEU A 59 -6.19 -1.32 11.25
C LEU A 59 -6.17 -0.94 12.73
N PHE A 60 -6.98 0.01 13.12
CA PHE A 60 -6.91 0.58 14.47
C PHE A 60 -7.95 0.02 15.42
N SER A 61 -9.18 -0.18 14.96
CA SER A 61 -10.25 -0.68 15.83
C SER A 61 -10.26 -2.19 15.93
N ASP A 62 -10.21 -2.89 14.79
CA ASP A 62 -10.31 -4.35 14.77
C ASP A 62 -8.99 -5.03 15.10
N LEU A 63 -7.89 -4.60 14.49
CA LEU A 63 -6.57 -5.22 14.68
C LEU A 63 -5.72 -4.53 15.73
N LYS A 64 -6.11 -3.33 16.14
CA LYS A 64 -5.44 -2.57 17.19
C LYS A 64 -3.94 -2.37 16.91
N LEU A 65 -3.60 -2.11 15.67
CA LEU A 65 -2.22 -1.83 15.29
C LEU A 65 -1.80 -0.47 15.83
N ASN A 66 -0.49 -0.26 15.95
CA ASN A 66 0.05 0.94 16.58
C ASN A 66 -0.16 2.18 15.71
N LYS A 67 -1.05 3.07 16.16
CA LYS A 67 -1.38 4.32 15.45
C LYS A 67 -0.18 5.25 15.30
N LYS A 68 0.83 5.12 16.15
CA LYS A 68 2.03 5.96 16.06
C LYS A 68 2.93 5.54 14.90
N LYS A 69 2.79 4.31 14.42
CA LYS A 69 3.60 3.76 13.33
C LYS A 69 2.89 3.76 11.98
N ILE A 70 1.62 4.09 11.96
CA ILE A 70 0.81 4.08 10.72
C ILE A 70 0.13 5.43 10.55
N GLU A 71 0.35 6.03 9.40
CA GLU A 71 -0.39 7.22 8.99
C GLU A 71 -1.20 6.89 7.74
N ILE A 72 -2.46 7.29 7.69
CA ILE A 72 -3.33 7.02 6.56
C ILE A 72 -3.67 8.35 5.91
N VAL A 73 -3.37 8.45 4.61
CA VAL A 73 -3.58 9.68 3.86
C VAL A 73 -4.27 9.39 2.53
N THR A 74 -4.91 10.39 1.95
CA THR A 74 -5.40 10.32 0.57
C THR A 74 -4.48 11.16 -0.31
N PHE A 75 -4.35 10.80 -1.58
CA PHE A 75 -3.55 11.59 -2.51
C PHE A 75 -4.14 11.49 -3.92
N LYS A 76 -3.95 12.56 -4.69
CA LYS A 76 -4.39 12.64 -6.08
C LYS A 76 -3.23 12.79 -7.05
N SER A 77 -2.05 13.09 -6.53
CA SER A 77 -0.84 13.30 -7.31
C SER A 77 -0.14 11.99 -7.61
N LEU A 78 1.07 12.08 -8.16
CA LEU A 78 1.90 10.90 -8.39
C LEU A 78 2.38 10.31 -7.06
N THR A 79 2.59 8.99 -7.06
CA THR A 79 3.14 8.31 -5.89
C THR A 79 4.50 8.88 -5.50
N THR A 80 5.32 9.26 -6.48
CA THR A 80 6.62 9.90 -6.20
C THR A 80 6.47 11.23 -5.49
N ASP A 81 5.42 11.98 -5.76
CA ASP A 81 5.14 13.23 -5.02
C ASP A 81 4.78 12.94 -3.58
N LEU A 82 4.02 11.89 -3.34
CA LEU A 82 3.69 11.47 -1.99
C LEU A 82 4.95 11.06 -1.21
N CYS A 83 5.85 10.34 -1.86
CA CYS A 83 7.14 9.99 -1.28
C CYS A 83 7.94 11.23 -0.88
N LYS A 84 8.01 12.21 -1.76
CA LYS A 84 8.73 13.44 -1.50
C LYS A 84 8.13 14.21 -0.32
N LYS A 85 6.81 14.29 -0.28
CA LYS A 85 6.09 14.97 0.80
C LYS A 85 6.42 14.37 2.16
N HIS A 86 6.54 13.05 2.24
CA HIS A 86 6.80 12.34 3.49
C HIS A 86 8.27 11.98 3.68
N LYS A 87 9.14 12.49 2.83
CA LYS A 87 10.59 12.25 2.91
C LYS A 87 10.93 10.76 2.91
N SER A 88 10.22 9.98 2.09
CA SER A 88 10.46 8.56 1.93
C SER A 88 11.01 8.27 0.55
N THR A 89 11.92 7.30 0.47
CA THR A 89 12.44 6.82 -0.80
C THR A 89 11.99 5.39 -1.10
N ILE A 90 11.08 4.86 -0.31
CA ILE A 90 10.65 3.47 -0.42
C ILE A 90 9.15 3.39 -0.67
N ILE A 91 8.79 2.73 -1.77
CA ILE A 91 7.41 2.39 -2.09
C ILE A 91 7.22 0.91 -1.83
N LEU A 92 6.17 0.57 -1.09
CA LEU A 92 5.79 -0.82 -0.85
C LEU A 92 4.70 -1.23 -1.84
N ARG A 93 4.83 -2.43 -2.38
CA ARG A 93 3.78 -3.03 -3.20
C ARG A 93 3.62 -4.49 -2.78
N GLY A 94 2.38 -4.95 -2.80
CA GLY A 94 2.11 -6.35 -2.53
C GLY A 94 2.11 -7.16 -3.82
N LEU A 95 2.67 -8.36 -3.77
CA LEU A 95 2.60 -9.31 -4.87
C LEU A 95 1.74 -10.50 -4.45
N ARG A 96 0.77 -10.85 -5.30
CA ARG A 96 -0.13 -11.99 -5.04
C ARG A 96 0.11 -13.12 -6.01
N ALA A 97 0.43 -12.81 -7.25
CA ALA A 97 0.57 -13.79 -8.31
C ALA A 97 1.64 -13.37 -9.31
N VAL A 98 2.13 -14.33 -10.08
CA VAL A 98 3.13 -14.04 -11.13
C VAL A 98 2.60 -13.04 -12.15
N SER A 99 1.30 -13.11 -12.46
CA SER A 99 0.68 -12.18 -13.40
C SER A 99 0.71 -10.73 -12.92
N ASP A 100 0.76 -10.50 -11.60
CA ASP A 100 0.87 -9.14 -11.05
C ASP A 100 2.27 -8.58 -11.23
N PHE A 101 3.28 -9.44 -11.23
CA PHE A 101 4.67 -9.01 -11.18
C PHE A 101 5.07 -8.14 -12.38
N GLU A 102 4.65 -8.52 -13.57
CA GLU A 102 5.02 -7.78 -14.78
C GLU A 102 4.50 -6.34 -14.74
N TYR A 103 3.25 -6.17 -14.37
CA TYR A 103 2.65 -4.84 -14.21
C TYR A 103 3.38 -4.05 -13.12
N GLU A 104 3.60 -4.67 -11.98
CA GLU A 104 4.27 -4.02 -10.84
C GLU A 104 5.72 -3.66 -11.16
N PHE A 105 6.39 -4.51 -11.92
CA PHE A 105 7.76 -4.24 -12.34
C PHE A 105 7.84 -3.00 -13.25
N GLN A 106 6.91 -2.88 -14.19
CA GLN A 106 6.84 -1.71 -15.06
C GLN A 106 6.53 -0.45 -14.26
N LEU A 107 5.62 -0.53 -13.31
CA LEU A 107 5.27 0.60 -12.45
C LEU A 107 6.47 1.05 -11.61
N ALA A 108 7.20 0.10 -11.06
CA ALA A 108 8.42 0.39 -10.29
C ALA A 108 9.47 1.09 -11.16
N GLY A 109 9.65 0.61 -12.38
CA GLY A 109 10.58 1.24 -13.33
C GLY A 109 10.18 2.67 -13.68
N MET A 110 8.87 2.89 -13.85
CA MET A 110 8.36 4.22 -14.15
C MET A 110 8.57 5.18 -12.98
N ASN A 111 8.30 4.74 -11.77
CA ASN A 111 8.53 5.57 -10.58
C ASN A 111 10.01 5.91 -10.42
N ARG A 112 10.89 4.97 -10.71
CA ARG A 112 12.33 5.20 -10.63
C ARG A 112 12.81 6.19 -11.69
N LYS A 113 12.20 6.19 -12.88
CA LYS A 113 12.51 7.20 -13.90
C LYS A 113 12.09 8.59 -13.47
N LEU A 114 10.97 8.69 -12.77
CA LEU A 114 10.48 9.97 -12.25
C LEU A 114 11.35 10.48 -11.10
N ASN A 115 11.89 9.57 -10.29
CA ASN A 115 12.78 9.92 -9.20
C ASN A 115 13.74 8.73 -8.97
N ASN A 116 14.99 8.89 -9.35
CA ASN A 116 15.97 7.80 -9.30
C ASN A 116 16.39 7.38 -7.90
N LYS A 117 15.96 8.11 -6.88
CA LYS A 117 16.23 7.75 -5.48
C LYS A 117 15.18 6.81 -4.91
N ILE A 118 14.06 6.63 -5.62
CA ILE A 118 12.96 5.80 -5.13
C ILE A 118 13.19 4.35 -5.50
N GLU A 119 13.05 3.48 -4.50
CA GLU A 119 13.07 2.03 -4.69
C GLU A 119 11.71 1.46 -4.36
N THR A 120 11.27 0.48 -5.13
CA THR A 120 10.05 -0.24 -4.85
C THR A 120 10.39 -1.58 -4.23
N LEU A 121 9.81 -1.85 -3.07
CA LEU A 121 9.99 -3.09 -2.34
C LEU A 121 8.72 -3.91 -2.44
N PHE A 122 8.85 -5.15 -2.89
CA PHE A 122 7.70 -6.05 -3.03
C PHE A 122 7.63 -6.97 -1.83
N LEU A 123 6.46 -7.02 -1.21
CA LEU A 123 6.18 -7.95 -0.12
C LEU A 123 5.06 -8.88 -0.55
N MET A 124 5.22 -10.15 -0.23
CA MET A 124 4.20 -11.14 -0.56
C MET A 124 3.23 -11.28 0.61
N SER A 125 1.95 -11.36 0.29
CA SER A 125 0.96 -11.73 1.30
C SER A 125 1.10 -13.23 1.59
N ASP A 126 0.53 -13.68 2.71
CA ASP A 126 0.65 -15.07 3.10
C ASP A 126 0.03 -16.01 2.06
N VAL A 127 0.65 -17.17 1.88
CA VAL A 127 0.22 -18.16 0.88
C VAL A 127 -1.24 -18.55 1.07
N GLU A 128 -1.69 -18.65 2.31
CA GLU A 128 -3.09 -18.98 2.61
C GLU A 128 -4.06 -18.00 1.98
N ASN A 129 -3.75 -16.70 2.09
CA ASN A 129 -4.61 -15.65 1.52
C ASN A 129 -4.59 -15.64 -0.01
N GLN A 130 -3.52 -16.13 -0.61
CA GLN A 130 -3.40 -16.20 -2.06
C GLN A 130 -4.13 -17.40 -2.64
N ILE A 131 -3.99 -18.55 -2.00
CA ILE A 131 -4.45 -19.82 -2.55
C ILE A 131 -5.96 -20.01 -2.41
N ILE A 132 -6.51 -19.58 -1.28
CA ILE A 132 -7.94 -19.76 -1.00
C ILE A 132 -8.82 -19.14 -2.09
N SER A 133 -8.43 -17.99 -2.61
CA SER A 133 -9.24 -17.28 -3.58
C SER A 133 -9.26 -17.91 -4.96
N SER A 134 -8.25 -18.70 -5.33
CA SER A 134 -8.09 -19.12 -6.71
C SER A 134 -8.12 -20.63 -6.91
N LYS A 135 -7.69 -21.41 -5.95
CA LYS A 135 -7.44 -22.82 -6.19
C LYS A 135 -8.42 -23.77 -5.53
N PHE A 136 -9.05 -23.35 -4.46
CA PHE A 136 -9.90 -24.22 -3.65
C PHE A 136 -11.37 -23.80 -3.69
N VAL A 137 -11.66 -22.86 -4.55
CA VAL A 137 -13.04 -22.40 -4.73
C VAL A 137 -13.68 -23.06 -5.94
#